data_e34531f9f3c87c9b6834bf608f76e660
#
_entry.id   e34531f9f3c87c9b6834bf608f76e660
#
_cell.length_a   1.000
_cell.length_b   1.000
_cell.length_c   1.000
_cell.angle_alpha   90.00
_cell.angle_beta   90.00
_cell.angle_gamma   90.00
#
_symmetry.space_group_name_H-M   'P 1'
#
loop_
_entity.id
_entity.type
_entity.pdbx_description
1 polymer ?
#
loop_
_entity_poly.entity_id
_entity_poly.type
_entity_poly.pdbx_seq_one_letter_code
_entity_poly.pdbx_strand_id
1 'polypeptide(L)'
;MDKKKSEKREIVGVYLLFIIGLVGCIFCIFNEINKQKEFENSTDIRSVSAVITQAKEDKESSRIIKYDVNYSYEVEGETYKGRGTVYHRVKIGDEDTITVYRTSKGKYKIEPIDSPIEILIATIGAVLCIFILVAMTVGRILEKRDKEKNEEPNNEGKKSKKK
;
A
#
# COMPACT_ATOMS: atom_id res chain seq x y z
N MET A 1 19.90 -10.91 -33.91
CA MET A 1 19.86 -9.53 -33.34
C MET A 1 18.68 -9.28 -32.38
N ASP A 2 17.68 -10.14 -32.34
CA ASP A 2 16.44 -9.91 -31.56
C ASP A 2 16.47 -10.29 -30.08
N LYS A 3 17.26 -11.29 -29.69
CA LYS A 3 17.28 -11.81 -28.31
C LYS A 3 17.71 -10.75 -27.27
N LYS A 4 18.75 -9.97 -27.58
CA LYS A 4 19.26 -8.89 -26.70
C LYS A 4 18.28 -7.73 -26.53
N LYS A 5 17.39 -7.52 -27.51
CA LYS A 5 16.34 -6.48 -27.47
C LYS A 5 15.14 -6.95 -26.63
N SER A 6 14.83 -8.25 -26.66
CA SER A 6 13.80 -8.88 -25.81
C SER A 6 14.18 -8.81 -24.34
N GLU A 7 15.39 -9.25 -23.96
CA GLU A 7 15.88 -9.20 -22.60
C GLU A 7 15.85 -7.79 -21.99
N LYS A 8 16.22 -6.76 -22.77
CA LYS A 8 16.15 -5.37 -22.29
C LYS A 8 14.72 -4.93 -22.02
N ARG A 9 13.74 -5.35 -22.84
CA ARG A 9 12.33 -5.02 -22.63
C ARG A 9 11.75 -5.69 -21.40
N GLU A 10 12.06 -6.96 -21.17
CA GLU A 10 11.63 -7.70 -19.99
C GLU A 10 12.14 -7.05 -18.70
N ILE A 11 13.40 -6.66 -18.69
CA ILE A 11 14.01 -6.03 -17.54
C ILE A 11 13.38 -4.65 -17.25
N VAL A 12 13.13 -3.84 -18.28
CA VAL A 12 12.43 -2.55 -18.13
C VAL A 12 11.02 -2.78 -17.58
N GLY A 13 10.33 -3.82 -18.05
CA GLY A 13 9.00 -4.20 -17.56
C GLY A 13 9.01 -4.51 -16.07
N VAL A 14 10.00 -5.27 -15.58
CA VAL A 14 10.14 -5.60 -14.16
C VAL A 14 10.39 -4.35 -13.32
N TYR A 15 11.30 -3.45 -13.73
CA TYR A 15 11.51 -2.18 -13.03
C TYR A 15 10.22 -1.36 -12.93
N LEU A 16 9.47 -1.28 -14.02
CA LEU A 16 8.23 -0.51 -14.07
C LEU A 16 7.18 -1.06 -13.12
N LEU A 17 7.06 -2.39 -12.99
CA LEU A 17 6.17 -3.03 -12.03
C LEU A 17 6.53 -2.67 -10.57
N PHE A 18 7.81 -2.72 -10.21
CA PHE A 18 8.23 -2.36 -8.86
C PHE A 18 8.05 -0.87 -8.56
N ILE A 19 8.26 0.02 -9.54
CA ILE A 19 8.00 1.45 -9.39
C ILE A 19 6.50 1.71 -9.18
N ILE A 20 5.62 1.06 -9.96
CA ILE A 20 4.16 1.17 -9.79
C ILE A 20 3.75 0.66 -8.41
N GLY A 21 4.28 -0.49 -7.97
CA GLY A 21 4.04 -1.03 -6.64
C GLY A 21 4.46 -0.07 -5.53
N LEU A 22 5.64 0.53 -5.63
CA LEU A 22 6.14 1.51 -4.67
C LEU A 22 5.24 2.76 -4.59
N VAL A 23 4.85 3.30 -5.75
CA VAL A 23 3.93 4.44 -5.81
C VAL A 23 2.58 4.09 -5.18
N GLY A 24 2.06 2.87 -5.43
CA GLY A 24 0.84 2.37 -4.80
C GLY A 24 0.95 2.31 -3.27
N CYS A 25 2.04 1.77 -2.72
CA CYS A 25 2.28 1.72 -1.28
C CYS A 25 2.35 3.13 -0.67
N ILE A 26 3.09 4.05 -1.28
CA ILE A 26 3.21 5.45 -0.81
C ILE A 26 1.83 6.12 -0.82
N PHE A 27 1.04 5.92 -1.86
CA PHE A 27 -0.32 6.47 -1.96
C PHE A 27 -1.23 5.94 -0.86
N CYS A 28 -1.18 4.64 -0.55
CA CYS A 28 -1.95 4.04 0.54
C CYS A 28 -1.57 4.67 1.90
N ILE A 29 -0.26 4.74 2.20
CA ILE A 29 0.23 5.35 3.45
C ILE A 29 -0.24 6.81 3.57
N PHE A 30 -0.09 7.59 2.51
CA PHE A 30 -0.49 8.99 2.50
C PHE A 30 -1.99 9.18 2.71
N ASN A 31 -2.80 8.29 2.09
CA ASN A 31 -4.25 8.32 2.23
C ASN A 31 -4.70 8.02 3.67
N GLU A 32 -4.09 7.02 4.33
CA GLU A 32 -4.41 6.71 5.73
C GLU A 32 -3.98 7.82 6.68
N ILE A 33 -2.78 8.38 6.51
CA ILE A 33 -2.31 9.53 7.30
C ILE A 33 -3.26 10.74 7.13
N ASN A 34 -3.75 10.99 5.92
CA ASN A 34 -4.67 12.10 5.68
C ASN A 34 -6.03 11.89 6.35
N LYS A 35 -6.56 10.66 6.34
CA LYS A 35 -7.81 10.33 7.06
C LYS A 35 -7.66 10.57 8.56
N GLN A 36 -6.56 10.10 9.14
CA GLN A 36 -6.27 10.29 10.56
C GLN A 36 -6.16 11.77 10.91
N LYS A 37 -5.41 12.54 10.14
CA LYS A 37 -5.31 13.99 10.33
C LYS A 37 -6.64 14.72 10.15
N GLU A 38 -7.48 14.29 9.21
CA GLU A 38 -8.82 14.87 9.01
C GLU A 38 -9.69 14.63 10.23
N PHE A 39 -9.60 13.45 10.85
CA PHE A 39 -10.28 13.13 12.10
C PHE A 39 -9.74 13.95 13.28
N GLU A 40 -8.43 13.94 13.52
CA GLU A 40 -7.79 14.67 14.62
C GLU A 40 -8.04 16.20 14.58
N ASN A 41 -8.13 16.76 13.39
CA ASN A 41 -8.39 18.18 13.20
C ASN A 41 -9.89 18.53 13.14
N SER A 42 -10.78 17.52 13.23
CA SER A 42 -12.21 17.79 13.24
C SER A 42 -12.64 18.44 14.56
N THR A 43 -13.37 19.53 14.45
CA THR A 43 -13.95 20.22 15.61
C THR A 43 -15.33 19.70 15.99
N ASP A 44 -15.91 18.83 15.16
CA ASP A 44 -17.26 18.29 15.36
C ASP A 44 -17.20 16.75 15.28
N ILE A 45 -17.03 16.15 16.45
CA ILE A 45 -17.01 14.70 16.66
C ILE A 45 -18.21 14.32 17.50
N ARG A 46 -18.99 13.35 17.06
CA ARG A 46 -20.27 12.95 17.71
C ARG A 46 -20.39 11.42 17.76
N SER A 47 -21.03 10.94 18.80
CA SER A 47 -21.52 9.57 18.87
C SER A 47 -22.94 9.53 18.37
N VAL A 48 -23.24 8.65 17.42
CA VAL A 48 -24.56 8.51 16.80
C VAL A 48 -24.98 7.05 16.76
N SER A 49 -26.29 6.80 16.81
CA SER A 49 -26.83 5.47 16.54
C SER A 49 -26.75 5.19 15.04
N ALA A 50 -26.33 3.98 14.70
CA ALA A 50 -26.19 3.50 13.33
C ALA A 50 -26.81 2.11 13.20
N VAL A 51 -27.46 1.86 12.08
CA VAL A 51 -28.05 0.55 11.77
C VAL A 51 -27.11 -0.21 10.84
N ILE A 52 -26.84 -1.46 11.18
CA ILE A 52 -26.04 -2.36 10.34
C ILE A 52 -26.87 -2.80 9.13
N THR A 53 -26.43 -2.38 7.95
CA THR A 53 -27.12 -2.70 6.68
C THR A 53 -26.54 -3.91 5.96
N GLN A 54 -25.27 -4.24 6.25
CA GLN A 54 -24.59 -5.44 5.77
C GLN A 54 -23.59 -5.89 6.81
N ALA A 55 -23.42 -7.21 6.95
CA ALA A 55 -22.42 -7.81 7.83
C ALA A 55 -21.78 -9.00 7.11
N LYS A 56 -20.47 -9.05 7.06
CA LYS A 56 -19.67 -10.14 6.48
C LYS A 56 -18.69 -10.64 7.51
N GLU A 57 -18.80 -11.90 7.90
CA GLU A 57 -17.87 -12.53 8.80
C GLU A 57 -16.49 -12.70 8.14
N ASP A 58 -15.45 -12.22 8.81
CA ASP A 58 -14.07 -12.43 8.41
C ASP A 58 -13.59 -13.77 8.99
N LYS A 59 -13.54 -14.80 8.14
CA LYS A 59 -13.17 -16.16 8.52
C LYS A 59 -11.66 -16.39 8.64
N GLU A 60 -10.84 -15.40 8.32
CA GLU A 60 -9.37 -15.55 8.41
C GLU A 60 -8.86 -15.55 9.84
N SER A 61 -9.62 -15.03 10.78
CA SER A 61 -9.27 -15.01 12.20
C SER A 61 -9.91 -16.17 12.95
N SER A 62 -9.15 -17.23 13.22
CA SER A 62 -9.65 -18.41 13.95
C SER A 62 -9.86 -18.20 15.45
N ARG A 63 -9.48 -17.06 16.01
CA ARG A 63 -9.53 -16.79 17.48
C ARG A 63 -10.40 -15.61 17.86
N ILE A 64 -10.67 -14.69 16.96
CA ILE A 64 -11.46 -13.48 17.23
C ILE A 64 -12.57 -13.41 16.18
N ILE A 65 -13.82 -13.34 16.65
CA ILE A 65 -14.96 -13.11 15.76
C ILE A 65 -14.87 -11.67 15.28
N LYS A 66 -14.70 -11.50 13.97
CA LYS A 66 -14.60 -10.19 13.31
C LYS A 66 -15.63 -10.12 12.19
N TYR A 67 -16.35 -9.02 12.11
CA TYR A 67 -17.29 -8.72 11.04
C TYR A 67 -16.93 -7.40 10.38
N ASP A 68 -16.85 -7.39 9.07
CA ASP A 68 -16.85 -6.17 8.29
C ASP A 68 -18.32 -5.76 8.06
N VAL A 69 -18.67 -4.56 8.50
CA VAL A 69 -20.05 -4.08 8.48
C VAL A 69 -20.19 -2.79 7.68
N ASN A 70 -21.36 -2.64 7.06
CA ASN A 70 -21.79 -1.37 6.50
C ASN A 70 -22.86 -0.78 7.41
N TYR A 71 -22.69 0.48 7.75
CA TYR A 71 -23.61 1.26 8.57
C TYR A 71 -24.44 2.22 7.72
N SER A 72 -25.69 2.47 8.17
CA SER A 72 -26.48 3.63 7.80
C SER A 72 -26.75 4.42 9.08
N TYR A 73 -26.47 5.72 9.08
CA TYR A 73 -26.64 6.60 10.24
C TYR A 73 -27.14 7.97 9.79
N GLU A 74 -27.80 8.68 10.70
CA GLU A 74 -28.37 10.00 10.44
C GLU A 74 -27.64 11.05 11.29
N VAL A 75 -27.29 12.16 10.67
CA VAL A 75 -26.74 13.34 11.35
C VAL A 75 -27.39 14.58 10.75
N GLU A 76 -27.97 15.42 11.60
CA GLU A 76 -28.61 16.69 11.20
C GLU A 76 -29.71 16.52 10.14
N GLY A 77 -30.41 15.37 10.15
CA GLY A 77 -31.51 15.06 9.20
C GLY A 77 -31.02 14.51 7.84
N GLU A 78 -29.73 14.32 7.68
CA GLU A 78 -29.14 13.69 6.49
C GLU A 78 -28.68 12.25 6.78
N THR A 79 -28.96 11.32 5.85
CA THR A 79 -28.54 9.93 5.97
C THR A 79 -27.17 9.72 5.31
N TYR A 80 -26.26 9.14 6.07
CA TYR A 80 -24.93 8.80 5.65
C TYR A 80 -24.73 7.28 5.64
N LYS A 81 -23.74 6.81 4.89
CA LYS A 81 -23.30 5.41 4.87
C LYS A 81 -21.80 5.34 5.13
N GLY A 82 -21.40 4.34 5.88
CA GLY A 82 -19.98 4.11 6.16
C GLY A 82 -19.69 2.64 6.39
N ARG A 83 -18.41 2.32 6.51
CA ARG A 83 -17.93 0.97 6.80
C ARG A 83 -17.20 0.97 8.14
N GLY A 84 -17.32 -0.14 8.84
CA GLY A 84 -16.64 -0.37 10.10
C GLY A 84 -16.32 -1.84 10.29
N THR A 85 -15.64 -2.12 11.39
CA THR A 85 -15.33 -3.48 11.83
C THR A 85 -15.81 -3.65 13.25
N VAL A 86 -16.50 -4.77 13.53
CA VAL A 86 -16.92 -5.13 14.88
C VAL A 86 -16.34 -6.49 15.28
N TYR A 87 -16.04 -6.64 16.58
CA TYR A 87 -15.38 -7.84 17.14
C TYR A 87 -16.35 -8.69 17.96
N HIS A 88 -17.63 -8.61 17.69
CA HIS A 88 -18.68 -9.43 18.28
C HIS A 88 -19.70 -9.84 17.21
N ARG A 89 -20.55 -10.80 17.52
CA ARG A 89 -21.59 -11.24 16.58
C ARG A 89 -22.62 -10.15 16.37
N VAL A 90 -22.90 -9.87 15.11
CA VAL A 90 -23.90 -8.88 14.68
C VAL A 90 -24.77 -9.44 13.59
N LYS A 91 -25.97 -8.86 13.43
CA LYS A 91 -26.93 -9.16 12.38
C LYS A 91 -27.30 -7.89 11.63
N ILE A 92 -27.80 -8.07 10.43
CA ILE A 92 -28.39 -6.97 9.67
C ILE A 92 -29.61 -6.46 10.41
N GLY A 93 -29.71 -5.14 10.61
CA GLY A 93 -30.74 -4.47 11.37
C GLY A 93 -30.39 -4.21 12.84
N ASP A 94 -29.27 -4.75 13.34
CA ASP A 94 -28.79 -4.40 14.68
C ASP A 94 -28.37 -2.93 14.73
N GLU A 95 -28.61 -2.29 15.86
CA GLU A 95 -28.15 -0.93 16.14
C GLU A 95 -26.82 -0.96 16.87
N ASP A 96 -25.94 -0.04 16.50
CA ASP A 96 -24.63 0.15 17.12
C ASP A 96 -24.37 1.63 17.34
N THR A 97 -23.55 1.97 18.32
CA THR A 97 -23.13 3.35 18.55
C THR A 97 -21.77 3.57 17.91
N ILE A 98 -21.71 4.45 16.95
CA ILE A 98 -20.49 4.78 16.21
C ILE A 98 -20.06 6.22 16.45
N THR A 99 -18.75 6.46 16.41
CA THR A 99 -18.20 7.82 16.40
C THR A 99 -18.13 8.31 14.95
N VAL A 100 -18.64 9.51 14.72
CA VAL A 100 -18.57 10.18 13.42
C VAL A 100 -17.92 11.56 13.58
N TYR A 101 -17.27 12.01 12.54
CA TYR A 101 -16.62 13.33 12.51
C TYR A 101 -16.97 14.09 11.23
N ARG A 102 -16.98 15.41 11.35
CA ARG A 102 -17.23 16.29 10.21
C ARG A 102 -15.95 16.56 9.43
N THR A 103 -15.97 16.20 8.15
CA THR A 103 -14.84 16.45 7.25
C THR A 103 -14.74 17.94 6.88
N SER A 104 -13.61 18.36 6.37
CA SER A 104 -13.38 19.71 5.82
C SER A 104 -14.37 20.11 4.71
N LYS A 105 -14.98 19.11 4.07
CA LYS A 105 -16.04 19.28 3.06
C LYS A 105 -17.45 19.33 3.63
N GLY A 106 -17.59 19.36 4.95
CA GLY A 106 -18.89 19.42 5.64
C GLY A 106 -19.66 18.09 5.72
N LYS A 107 -19.11 16.99 5.25
CA LYS A 107 -19.76 15.66 5.31
C LYS A 107 -19.33 14.90 6.56
N TYR A 108 -20.21 14.10 7.12
CA TYR A 108 -19.89 13.22 8.23
C TYR A 108 -19.34 11.88 7.75
N LYS A 109 -18.27 11.43 8.38
CA LYS A 109 -17.66 10.11 8.17
C LYS A 109 -17.50 9.40 9.51
N ILE A 110 -17.48 8.08 9.46
CA ILE A 110 -17.15 7.24 10.62
C ILE A 110 -15.67 7.44 10.96
N GLU A 111 -15.37 7.47 12.25
CA GLU A 111 -14.01 7.48 12.79
C GLU A 111 -13.13 6.44 12.06
N PRO A 112 -11.95 6.83 11.57
CA PRO A 112 -11.06 5.88 10.93
C PRO A 112 -10.69 4.82 11.98
N ILE A 113 -10.88 3.56 11.61
CA ILE A 113 -10.40 2.47 12.45
C ILE A 113 -8.90 2.58 12.46
N ASP A 114 -8.31 2.72 13.65
CA ASP A 114 -6.87 2.62 13.82
C ASP A 114 -6.42 1.24 13.31
N SER A 115 -5.97 1.19 12.07
CA SER A 115 -5.41 0.01 11.45
C SER A 115 -3.89 0.18 11.32
N PRO A 116 -3.15 0.14 12.44
CA PRO A 116 -1.69 0.21 12.40
C PRO A 116 -1.10 -0.90 11.53
N ILE A 117 -1.86 -1.99 11.37
CA ILE A 117 -1.49 -3.14 10.54
C ILE A 117 -1.48 -2.77 9.05
N GLU A 118 -2.44 -2.00 8.54
CA GLU A 118 -2.48 -1.60 7.13
C GLU A 118 -1.31 -0.68 6.78
N ILE A 119 -1.01 0.28 7.64
CA ILE A 119 0.16 1.16 7.49
C ILE A 119 1.45 0.34 7.58
N LEU A 120 1.54 -0.60 8.52
CA LEU A 120 2.69 -1.48 8.69
C LEU A 120 2.93 -2.33 7.44
N ILE A 121 1.90 -2.99 6.91
CA ILE A 121 1.98 -3.81 5.69
C ILE A 121 2.41 -2.96 4.49
N ALA A 122 1.81 -1.78 4.30
CA ALA A 122 2.18 -0.87 3.23
C ALA A 122 3.64 -0.38 3.35
N THR A 123 4.09 -0.11 4.58
CA THR A 123 5.48 0.30 4.86
C THR A 123 6.47 -0.83 4.55
N ILE A 124 6.19 -2.06 5.01
CA ILE A 124 7.01 -3.24 4.70
C ILE A 124 7.06 -3.46 3.19
N GLY A 125 5.93 -3.36 2.50
CA GLY A 125 5.84 -3.48 1.05
C GLY A 125 6.70 -2.44 0.32
N ALA A 126 6.68 -1.19 0.76
CA ALA A 126 7.50 -0.12 0.20
C ALA A 126 9.00 -0.38 0.39
N VAL A 127 9.41 -0.79 1.60
CA VAL A 127 10.81 -1.14 1.91
C VAL A 127 11.29 -2.30 1.05
N LEU A 128 10.51 -3.35 0.88
CA LEU A 128 10.83 -4.49 0.02
C LEU A 128 10.98 -4.07 -1.44
N CYS A 129 10.08 -3.24 -1.97
CA CYS A 129 10.19 -2.71 -3.33
C CYS A 129 11.49 -1.92 -3.53
N ILE A 130 11.87 -1.06 -2.58
CA ILE A 130 13.12 -0.30 -2.63
C ILE A 130 14.33 -1.24 -2.60
N PHE A 131 14.32 -2.23 -1.70
CA PHE A 131 15.42 -3.18 -1.59
C PHE A 131 15.65 -3.96 -2.89
N ILE A 132 14.57 -4.44 -3.52
CA ILE A 132 14.64 -5.16 -4.79
C ILE A 132 15.17 -4.25 -5.90
N LEU A 133 14.68 -3.01 -6.01
CA LEU A 133 15.16 -2.04 -7.00
C LEU A 133 16.64 -1.74 -6.84
N VAL A 134 17.12 -1.58 -5.62
CA VAL A 134 18.55 -1.37 -5.32
C VAL A 134 19.35 -2.61 -5.70
N ALA A 135 18.93 -3.81 -5.28
CA ALA A 135 19.64 -5.05 -5.60
C ALA A 135 19.74 -5.29 -7.11
N MET A 136 18.66 -5.07 -7.85
CA MET A 136 18.67 -5.16 -9.32
C MET A 136 19.60 -4.14 -9.97
N THR A 137 19.67 -2.94 -9.44
CA THR A 137 20.53 -1.88 -9.96
C THR A 137 22.02 -2.19 -9.69
N VAL A 138 22.35 -2.59 -8.46
CA VAL A 138 23.71 -3.00 -8.09
C VAL A 138 24.17 -4.21 -8.91
N GLY A 139 23.33 -5.23 -9.05
CA GLY A 139 23.66 -6.41 -9.86
C GLY A 139 24.01 -6.05 -11.30
N ARG A 140 23.32 -5.11 -11.91
CA ARG A 140 23.61 -4.61 -13.26
C ARG A 140 24.93 -3.85 -13.35
N ILE A 141 25.23 -3.04 -12.35
CA ILE A 141 26.48 -2.28 -12.32
C ILE A 141 27.67 -3.25 -12.22
N LEU A 142 27.54 -4.29 -11.38
CA LEU A 142 28.57 -5.31 -11.24
C LEU A 142 28.77 -6.10 -12.54
N GLU A 143 27.69 -6.58 -13.16
CA GLU A 143 27.74 -7.29 -14.45
C GLU A 143 28.41 -6.44 -15.56
N LYS A 144 28.13 -5.15 -15.58
CA LYS A 144 28.74 -4.24 -16.54
C LYS A 144 30.24 -4.08 -16.30
N ARG A 145 30.67 -3.94 -15.03
CA ARG A 145 32.08 -3.85 -14.64
C ARG A 145 32.86 -5.11 -14.99
N ASP A 146 32.27 -6.29 -14.77
CA ASP A 146 32.91 -7.55 -15.09
C ASP A 146 33.09 -7.74 -16.60
N LYS A 147 32.15 -7.28 -17.41
CA LYS A 147 32.30 -7.27 -18.88
C LYS A 147 33.38 -6.33 -19.34
N GLU A 148 33.48 -5.13 -18.77
CA GLU A 148 34.54 -4.15 -19.11
C GLU A 148 35.93 -4.68 -18.75
N LYS A 149 36.08 -5.38 -17.63
CA LYS A 149 37.35 -6.02 -17.23
C LYS A 149 37.78 -7.18 -18.14
N ASN A 150 36.82 -7.92 -18.69
CA ASN A 150 37.06 -9.03 -19.58
C ASN A 150 37.32 -8.61 -21.04
N GLU A 151 36.94 -7.36 -21.41
CA GLU A 151 37.17 -6.79 -22.73
C GLU A 151 38.47 -5.97 -22.85
N GLU A 152 39.23 -5.77 -21.77
CA GLU A 152 40.59 -5.20 -21.88
C GLU A 152 41.47 -6.16 -22.68
N PRO A 153 41.87 -5.80 -23.92
CA PRO A 153 42.66 -6.70 -24.75
C PRO A 153 44.03 -6.82 -24.13
N ASN A 154 44.50 -8.06 -24.00
CA ASN A 154 45.86 -8.47 -23.63
C ASN A 154 46.87 -7.91 -24.66
N ASN A 155 47.09 -6.62 -24.63
CA ASN A 155 47.99 -5.90 -25.57
C ASN A 155 49.49 -5.91 -25.17
N GLU A 156 49.85 -6.66 -24.11
CA GLU A 156 51.26 -6.75 -23.68
C GLU A 156 52.10 -7.78 -24.43
N GLY A 157 51.54 -8.54 -25.38
CA GLY A 157 52.23 -9.66 -26.05
C GLY A 157 52.95 -9.36 -27.37
N LYS A 158 52.98 -8.12 -27.90
CA LYS A 158 53.53 -7.85 -29.23
C LYS A 158 54.69 -6.85 -29.32
N LYS A 159 55.45 -6.66 -28.25
CA LYS A 159 56.72 -5.89 -28.34
C LYS A 159 57.92 -6.74 -27.98
N SER A 160 58.23 -7.79 -28.71
CA SER A 160 59.52 -8.41 -28.67
C SER A 160 59.71 -9.46 -29.76
N LYS A 161 59.87 -9.02 -31.03
CA LYS A 161 60.63 -9.76 -32.06
C LYS A 161 60.86 -8.85 -33.26
N LYS A 162 61.82 -7.94 -33.11
CA LYS A 162 62.61 -7.42 -34.23
C LYS A 162 64.02 -7.22 -33.72
N LYS A 163 64.87 -8.24 -33.93
CA LYS A 163 66.30 -8.15 -34.17
C LYS A 163 66.65 -9.19 -35.20
#